data_dc76be72b83e2803c5a3a18be8125ffc
#
_entry.id   dc76be72b83e2803c5a3a18be8125ffc
#
_cell.length_a   1.000
_cell.length_b   1.000
_cell.length_c   1.000
_cell.angle_alpha   90.00
_cell.angle_beta   90.00
_cell.angle_gamma   90.00
#
_symmetry.space_group_name_H-M   'P 1'
#
loop_
_entity.id
_entity.type
_entity.pdbx_description
1 polymer ?
#
loop_
_entity_poly.entity_id
_entity_poly.type
_entity_poly.pdbx_seq_one_letter_code
_entity_poly.pdbx_strand_id
1 'polypeptide(L)'
;GRALEHGLPRLLYTRYFLSTLMPKVPHQPGLHIRSLADFDNAYTAPLNGFADKDDYYQRAAAKPWLPDIATPTLLLNAQNDPFLPGRFLPQEHEVSDSVYLLQPANGGHVGFVSGHGRGHLRWMPQAVLSFFDWQQKR
;
A
#
# COMPACT_ATOMS: atom_id res chain seq x y z
N GLY A 1 -11.34 -0.78 -6.74
CA GLY A 1 -9.95 -0.75 -7.20
C GLY A 1 -9.78 -0.16 -8.60
N ARG A 2 -10.54 -0.60 -9.59
CA ARG A 2 -10.43 -0.13 -10.99
C ARG A 2 -10.69 1.36 -11.17
N ALA A 3 -11.43 2.00 -10.28
CA ALA A 3 -11.80 3.42 -10.40
C ALA A 3 -10.61 4.40 -10.29
N LEU A 4 -9.51 4.01 -9.65
CA LEU A 4 -8.33 4.87 -9.49
C LEU A 4 -7.18 4.53 -10.45
N GLU A 5 -7.28 3.44 -11.22
CA GLU A 5 -6.24 3.06 -12.19
C GLU A 5 -6.32 3.91 -13.46
N HIS A 6 -7.51 4.41 -13.82
CA HIS A 6 -7.74 5.14 -15.06
C HIS A 6 -8.76 6.29 -14.87
N GLY A 7 -8.67 7.30 -15.72
CA GLY A 7 -9.64 8.37 -15.84
C GLY A 7 -9.59 9.45 -14.76
N LEU A 8 -10.72 10.14 -14.56
CA LEU A 8 -10.86 11.30 -13.67
C LEU A 8 -10.47 11.03 -12.20
N PRO A 9 -10.84 9.89 -11.57
CA PRO A 9 -10.41 9.62 -10.20
C PRO A 9 -8.90 9.58 -10.04
N ARG A 10 -8.16 8.91 -10.96
CA ARG A 10 -6.69 8.91 -10.95
C ARG A 10 -6.12 10.32 -11.01
N LEU A 11 -6.66 11.17 -11.89
CA LEU A 11 -6.19 12.54 -12.04
C LEU A 11 -6.40 13.36 -10.75
N LEU A 12 -7.57 13.25 -10.11
CA LEU A 12 -7.89 13.95 -8.87
C LEU A 12 -6.98 13.51 -7.72
N TYR A 13 -6.76 12.21 -7.55
CA TYR A 13 -5.86 11.68 -6.52
C TYR A 13 -4.41 12.08 -6.77
N THR A 14 -3.92 11.97 -8.00
CA THR A 14 -2.57 12.42 -8.36
C THR A 14 -2.38 13.90 -8.02
N ARG A 15 -3.33 14.77 -8.40
CA ARG A 15 -3.28 16.21 -8.07
C ARG A 15 -3.29 16.45 -6.56
N TYR A 16 -4.15 15.75 -5.82
CA TYR A 16 -4.21 15.86 -4.37
C TYR A 16 -2.88 15.47 -3.73
N PHE A 17 -2.32 14.30 -4.05
CA PHE A 17 -1.04 13.86 -3.49
C PHE A 17 0.11 14.80 -3.89
N LEU A 18 0.23 15.19 -5.15
CA LEU A 18 1.26 16.13 -5.57
C LEU A 18 1.14 17.48 -4.86
N SER A 19 -0.07 17.99 -4.64
CA SER A 19 -0.27 19.25 -3.90
C SER A 19 0.21 19.16 -2.44
N THR A 20 0.22 17.98 -1.84
CA THR A 20 0.72 17.76 -0.47
C THR A 20 2.21 17.44 -0.41
N LEU A 21 2.77 16.87 -1.46
CA LEU A 21 4.18 16.45 -1.53
C LEU A 21 5.10 17.59 -2.04
N MET A 22 4.70 18.29 -3.10
CA MET A 22 5.53 19.33 -3.72
C MET A 22 6.01 20.43 -2.76
N PRO A 23 5.21 20.92 -1.79
CA PRO A 23 5.70 21.91 -0.83
C PRO A 23 6.79 21.40 0.14
N LYS A 24 6.98 20.08 0.22
CA LYS A 24 7.93 19.43 1.16
C LYS A 24 9.30 19.16 0.57
N VAL A 25 9.48 19.41 -0.73
CA VAL A 25 10.73 19.15 -1.45
C VAL A 25 11.29 20.43 -2.05
N PRO A 26 12.63 20.53 -2.25
CA PRO A 26 13.24 21.69 -2.91
C PRO A 26 12.67 21.91 -4.31
N HIS A 27 12.35 23.16 -4.62
CA HIS A 27 11.95 23.51 -5.99
C HIS A 27 13.15 23.38 -6.93
N GLN A 28 12.97 22.62 -8.01
CA GLN A 28 13.97 22.48 -9.07
C GLN A 28 13.45 23.14 -10.35
N PRO A 29 14.04 24.26 -10.81
CA PRO A 29 13.62 24.92 -12.02
C PRO A 29 13.72 23.98 -13.24
N GLY A 30 12.68 23.98 -14.09
CA GLY A 30 12.64 23.14 -15.30
C GLY A 30 12.16 21.70 -15.07
N LEU A 31 11.94 21.28 -13.82
CA LEU A 31 11.40 19.96 -13.52
C LEU A 31 9.87 19.97 -13.58
N HIS A 32 9.31 19.12 -14.44
CA HIS A 32 7.85 18.99 -14.62
C HIS A 32 7.34 17.69 -13.99
N ILE A 33 6.71 17.78 -12.82
CA ILE A 33 6.11 16.66 -12.12
C ILE A 33 4.61 16.61 -12.43
N ARG A 34 4.17 15.56 -13.13
CA ARG A 34 2.77 15.35 -13.55
C ARG A 34 2.14 14.11 -12.94
N SER A 35 2.96 13.20 -12.40
CA SER A 35 2.54 11.95 -11.79
C SER A 35 3.32 11.67 -10.51
N LEU A 36 2.84 10.72 -9.70
CA LEU A 36 3.61 10.21 -8.56
C LEU A 36 4.89 9.52 -9.01
N ALA A 37 4.86 8.84 -10.15
CA ALA A 37 6.06 8.23 -10.73
C ALA A 37 7.13 9.27 -11.11
N ASP A 38 6.74 10.44 -11.63
CA ASP A 38 7.67 11.55 -11.87
C ASP A 38 8.26 12.07 -10.56
N PHE A 39 7.41 12.20 -9.53
CA PHE A 39 7.85 12.62 -8.20
C PHE A 39 8.85 11.62 -7.60
N ASP A 40 8.53 10.32 -7.67
CA ASP A 40 9.40 9.27 -7.15
C ASP A 40 10.73 9.23 -7.89
N ASN A 41 10.72 9.42 -9.21
CA ASN A 41 11.93 9.47 -10.01
C ASN A 41 12.82 10.69 -9.71
N ALA A 42 12.19 11.85 -9.46
CA ALA A 42 12.91 13.10 -9.26
C ALA A 42 13.37 13.31 -7.81
N TYR A 43 12.62 12.81 -6.83
CA TYR A 43 12.85 13.07 -5.41
C TYR A 43 12.98 11.80 -4.58
N THR A 44 11.97 10.92 -4.58
CA THR A 44 11.96 9.76 -3.67
C THR A 44 13.17 8.85 -3.91
N ALA A 45 13.42 8.47 -5.15
CA ALA A 45 14.52 7.58 -5.49
C ALA A 45 15.89 8.19 -5.17
N PRO A 46 16.29 9.35 -5.71
CA PRO A 46 17.62 9.89 -5.47
C PRO A 46 17.87 10.30 -4.02
N LEU A 47 16.85 10.81 -3.30
CA LEU A 47 16.99 11.16 -1.88
C LEU A 47 17.21 9.94 -0.97
N ASN A 48 16.82 8.74 -1.44
CA ASN A 48 16.99 7.48 -0.70
C ASN A 48 18.07 6.56 -1.30
N GLY A 49 18.91 7.07 -2.21
CA GLY A 49 20.05 6.34 -2.75
C GLY A 49 19.71 5.29 -3.80
N PHE A 50 18.58 5.46 -4.50
CA PHE A 50 18.19 4.65 -5.65
C PHE A 50 18.52 5.39 -6.96
N ALA A 51 18.82 4.64 -8.01
CA ALA A 51 19.18 5.19 -9.32
C ALA A 51 17.99 5.92 -9.98
N ASP A 52 16.82 5.34 -9.88
CA ASP A 52 15.56 5.85 -10.42
C ASP A 52 14.35 5.22 -9.68
N LYS A 53 13.13 5.57 -10.10
CA LYS A 53 11.89 5.03 -9.50
C LYS A 53 11.76 3.51 -9.68
N ASP A 54 12.29 2.94 -10.75
CA ASP A 54 12.16 1.51 -11.03
C ASP A 54 13.10 0.70 -10.13
N ASP A 55 14.33 1.16 -9.91
CA ASP A 55 15.26 0.65 -8.90
C ASP A 55 14.65 0.78 -7.50
N TYR A 56 14.04 1.93 -7.18
CA TYR A 56 13.34 2.14 -5.91
C TYR A 56 12.20 1.15 -5.73
N TYR A 57 11.30 1.01 -6.71
CA TYR A 57 10.15 0.10 -6.61
C TYR A 57 10.59 -1.37 -6.51
N GLN A 58 11.64 -1.75 -7.21
CA GLN A 58 12.14 -3.11 -7.18
C GLN A 58 12.81 -3.46 -5.85
N ARG A 59 13.67 -2.60 -5.33
CA ARG A 59 14.47 -2.87 -4.13
C ARG A 59 13.75 -2.56 -2.83
N ALA A 60 12.81 -1.60 -2.83
CA ALA A 60 12.00 -1.25 -1.67
C ALA A 60 10.70 -2.08 -1.55
N ALA A 61 10.37 -2.91 -2.55
CA ALA A 61 9.20 -3.77 -2.47
C ALA A 61 9.35 -4.81 -1.36
N ALA A 62 8.31 -4.96 -0.53
CA ALA A 62 8.30 -5.97 0.53
C ALA A 62 8.03 -7.39 0.01
N LYS A 63 7.28 -7.52 -1.11
CA LYS A 63 6.81 -8.82 -1.62
C LYS A 63 7.92 -9.87 -1.82
N PRO A 64 9.10 -9.55 -2.40
CA PRO A 64 10.18 -10.53 -2.58
C PRO A 64 10.76 -11.08 -1.25
N TRP A 65 10.55 -10.38 -0.13
CA TRP A 65 11.08 -10.75 1.17
C TRP A 65 10.08 -11.50 2.06
N LEU A 66 8.83 -11.62 1.62
CA LEU A 66 7.79 -12.33 2.38
C LEU A 66 8.11 -13.81 2.65
N PRO A 67 8.79 -14.55 1.75
CA PRO A 67 9.20 -15.93 2.03
C PRO A 67 10.24 -16.07 3.17
N ASP A 68 11.00 -14.99 3.45
CA ASP A 68 12.08 -15.01 4.45
C ASP A 68 11.61 -14.56 5.84
N ILE A 69 10.36 -14.15 5.99
CA ILE A 69 9.80 -13.69 7.27
C ILE A 69 9.65 -14.89 8.22
N ALA A 70 10.39 -14.88 9.33
CA ALA A 70 10.34 -15.92 10.36
C ALA A 70 9.44 -15.54 11.55
N THR A 71 9.13 -14.26 11.73
CA THR A 71 8.26 -13.78 12.82
C THR A 71 6.79 -13.90 12.41
N PRO A 72 5.89 -14.37 13.30
CA PRO A 72 4.45 -14.38 13.01
C PRO A 72 3.95 -13.01 12.57
N THR A 73 3.51 -12.91 11.33
CA THR A 73 3.15 -11.64 10.68
C THR A 73 1.76 -11.73 10.07
N LEU A 74 0.87 -10.81 10.42
CA LEU A 74 -0.42 -10.63 9.74
C LEU A 74 -0.25 -9.63 8.60
N LEU A 75 -0.46 -10.09 7.36
CA LEU A 75 -0.53 -9.23 6.18
C LEU A 75 -1.99 -8.97 5.82
N LEU A 76 -2.48 -7.77 6.16
CA LEU A 76 -3.86 -7.36 5.95
C LEU A 76 -3.98 -6.35 4.81
N ASN A 77 -4.58 -6.77 3.70
CA ASN A 77 -4.90 -5.91 2.54
C ASN A 77 -6.25 -6.27 1.96
N ALA A 78 -7.06 -5.29 1.60
CA ALA A 78 -8.30 -5.55 0.88
C ALA A 78 -8.04 -5.74 -0.63
N GLN A 79 -8.75 -6.68 -1.25
CA GLN A 79 -8.62 -6.93 -2.70
C GLN A 79 -9.11 -5.74 -3.55
N ASN A 80 -10.00 -4.90 -3.00
CA ASN A 80 -10.51 -3.69 -3.65
C ASN A 80 -9.72 -2.42 -3.28
N ASP A 81 -8.50 -2.55 -2.75
CA ASP A 81 -7.63 -1.40 -2.47
C ASP A 81 -7.37 -0.62 -3.77
N PRO A 82 -7.67 0.69 -3.81
CA PRO A 82 -7.45 1.50 -5.00
C PRO A 82 -5.97 1.78 -5.30
N PHE A 83 -5.09 1.68 -4.31
CA PHE A 83 -3.64 1.93 -4.45
C PHE A 83 -2.86 0.64 -4.70
N LEU A 84 -3.27 -0.47 -4.08
CA LEU A 84 -2.66 -1.78 -4.27
C LEU A 84 -3.72 -2.77 -4.76
N PRO A 85 -3.98 -2.84 -6.07
CA PRO A 85 -4.96 -3.75 -6.65
C PRO A 85 -4.73 -5.20 -6.28
N GLY A 86 -5.82 -5.96 -6.05
CA GLY A 86 -5.79 -7.34 -5.58
C GLY A 86 -4.89 -8.29 -6.39
N ARG A 87 -4.69 -8.02 -7.69
CA ARG A 87 -3.79 -8.81 -8.56
C ARG A 87 -2.30 -8.73 -8.17
N PHE A 88 -1.92 -7.73 -7.36
CA PHE A 88 -0.54 -7.57 -6.87
C PHE A 88 -0.35 -8.09 -5.44
N LEU A 89 -1.44 -8.47 -4.77
CA LEU A 89 -1.37 -9.04 -3.44
C LEU A 89 -0.64 -10.39 -3.49
N PRO A 90 0.14 -10.73 -2.44
CA PRO A 90 0.83 -12.00 -2.39
C PRO A 90 -0.15 -13.18 -2.32
N GLN A 91 0.25 -14.29 -2.92
CA GLN A 91 -0.42 -15.58 -2.84
C GLN A 91 0.22 -16.42 -1.71
N GLU A 92 -0.46 -17.48 -1.28
CA GLU A 92 0.03 -18.37 -0.21
C GLU A 92 1.43 -18.95 -0.50
N HIS A 93 1.72 -19.28 -1.77
CA HIS A 93 3.02 -19.81 -2.18
C HIS A 93 4.13 -18.75 -2.28
N GLU A 94 3.82 -17.47 -2.13
CA GLU A 94 4.76 -16.34 -2.19
C GLU A 94 5.15 -15.83 -0.78
N VAL A 95 4.75 -16.52 0.27
CA VAL A 95 5.00 -16.12 1.66
C VAL A 95 5.53 -17.31 2.47
N SER A 96 6.17 -17.03 3.60
CA SER A 96 6.57 -18.08 4.56
C SER A 96 5.39 -18.58 5.39
N ASP A 97 5.57 -19.71 6.08
CA ASP A 97 4.60 -20.28 7.04
C ASP A 97 4.33 -19.34 8.24
N SER A 98 5.16 -18.33 8.44
CA SER A 98 4.99 -17.31 9.48
C SER A 98 4.11 -16.14 9.05
N VAL A 99 3.78 -16.02 7.76
CA VAL A 99 2.95 -14.93 7.22
C VAL A 99 1.52 -15.39 7.01
N TYR A 100 0.59 -14.71 7.66
CA TYR A 100 -0.85 -14.98 7.61
C TYR A 100 -1.52 -13.95 6.71
N LEU A 101 -2.05 -14.38 5.57
CA LEU A 101 -2.72 -13.52 4.61
C LEU A 101 -4.18 -13.29 5.01
N LEU A 102 -4.58 -12.05 5.25
CA LEU A 102 -5.96 -11.65 5.47
C LEU A 102 -6.35 -10.65 4.38
N GLN A 103 -6.98 -11.15 3.31
CA GLN A 103 -7.27 -10.40 2.09
C GLN A 103 -8.76 -10.35 1.79
N PRO A 104 -9.58 -9.62 2.61
CA PRO A 104 -11.01 -9.53 2.36
C PRO A 104 -11.30 -8.84 1.02
N ALA A 105 -12.42 -9.23 0.39
CA ALA A 105 -12.82 -8.66 -0.90
C ALA A 105 -13.03 -7.15 -0.86
N ASN A 106 -13.47 -6.63 0.29
CA ASN A 106 -13.77 -5.22 0.50
C ASN A 106 -13.07 -4.68 1.75
N GLY A 107 -12.62 -3.43 1.68
CA GLY A 107 -11.92 -2.75 2.78
C GLY A 107 -11.35 -1.40 2.36
N GLY A 108 -11.13 -1.20 1.07
CA GLY A 108 -10.40 -0.04 0.55
C GLY A 108 -8.94 -0.09 1.00
N HIS A 109 -8.29 1.06 1.13
CA HIS A 109 -6.89 1.12 1.51
C HIS A 109 -6.65 0.80 2.99
N VAL A 110 -7.35 1.49 3.89
CA VAL A 110 -7.19 1.32 5.35
C VAL A 110 -8.51 1.47 6.12
N GLY A 111 -9.63 1.68 5.42
CA GLY A 111 -10.90 2.00 6.07
C GLY A 111 -11.59 0.79 6.66
N PHE A 112 -11.68 -0.30 5.92
CA PHE A 112 -12.39 -1.54 6.30
C PHE A 112 -13.75 -1.25 6.94
N VAL A 113 -14.51 -0.32 6.31
CA VAL A 113 -15.84 0.05 6.78
C VAL A 113 -16.74 -1.18 6.80
N SER A 114 -17.37 -1.44 7.93
CA SER A 114 -18.23 -2.61 8.17
C SER A 114 -19.49 -2.23 8.94
N GLY A 115 -20.47 -3.17 9.02
CA GLY A 115 -21.76 -2.96 9.66
C GLY A 115 -22.82 -2.37 8.72
N HIS A 116 -24.02 -2.13 9.28
CA HIS A 116 -25.17 -1.57 8.55
C HIS A 116 -25.35 -0.07 8.81
N GLY A 117 -26.09 0.61 7.92
CA GLY A 117 -26.37 2.03 8.02
C GLY A 117 -25.12 2.89 7.79
N ARG A 118 -24.72 3.71 8.77
CA ARG A 118 -23.53 4.58 8.67
C ARG A 118 -22.20 3.81 8.65
N GLY A 119 -22.21 2.50 8.93
CA GLY A 119 -21.01 1.68 9.08
C GLY A 119 -20.14 2.09 10.27
N HIS A 120 -19.05 1.33 10.48
CA HIS A 120 -18.05 1.63 11.51
C HIS A 120 -16.67 1.10 11.09
N LEU A 121 -15.59 1.56 11.74
CA LEU A 121 -14.20 1.18 11.47
C LEU A 121 -13.63 0.14 12.45
N ARG A 122 -14.48 -0.60 13.17
CA ARG A 122 -14.05 -1.53 14.24
C ARG A 122 -13.48 -2.83 13.72
N TRP A 123 -13.79 -3.22 12.49
CA TRP A 123 -13.41 -4.53 11.95
C TRP A 123 -11.90 -4.74 11.92
N MET A 124 -11.15 -3.79 11.37
CA MET A 124 -9.69 -3.90 11.24
C MET A 124 -8.99 -4.00 12.62
N PRO A 125 -9.22 -3.10 13.59
CA PRO A 125 -8.65 -3.27 14.93
C PRO A 125 -9.00 -4.60 15.59
N GLN A 126 -10.24 -5.08 15.44
CA GLN A 126 -10.66 -6.37 16.00
C GLN A 126 -9.91 -7.55 15.34
N ALA A 127 -9.76 -7.53 14.00
CA ALA A 127 -9.01 -8.56 13.29
C ALA A 127 -7.54 -8.62 13.72
N VAL A 128 -6.90 -7.45 13.89
CA VAL A 128 -5.51 -7.34 14.36
C VAL A 128 -5.37 -7.85 15.79
N LEU A 129 -6.24 -7.43 16.71
CA LEU A 129 -6.23 -7.89 18.10
C LEU A 129 -6.47 -9.40 18.18
N SER A 130 -7.42 -9.93 17.41
CA SER A 130 -7.68 -11.38 17.35
C SER A 130 -6.47 -12.18 16.88
N PHE A 131 -5.66 -11.63 15.95
CA PHE A 131 -4.41 -12.26 15.53
C PHE A 131 -3.41 -12.33 16.71
N PHE A 132 -3.22 -11.24 17.46
CA PHE A 132 -2.30 -11.23 18.60
C PHE A 132 -2.78 -12.17 19.71
N ASP A 133 -4.06 -12.16 20.05
CA ASP A 133 -4.63 -13.06 21.04
C ASP A 133 -4.46 -14.54 20.65
N TRP A 134 -4.59 -14.84 19.38
CA TRP A 134 -4.37 -16.19 18.86
C TRP A 134 -2.89 -16.60 18.94
N GLN A 135 -1.96 -15.69 18.64
CA GLN A 135 -0.52 -15.94 18.73
C GLN A 135 -0.07 -16.20 20.18
N GLN A 136 -0.65 -15.51 21.17
CA GLN A 136 -0.32 -15.73 22.59
C GLN A 136 -0.74 -17.10 23.13
N LYS A 137 -1.66 -17.79 22.46
CA LYS A 137 -2.18 -19.10 22.87
C LYS A 137 -1.46 -20.28 22.20
N ARG A 138 -0.47 -20.01 21.37
CA ARG A 138 0.36 -21.01 20.65
C ARG A 138 1.68 -21.23 21.35
#